data_c4b94b66c51669d878bba8fc4e1e76ad
#
_entry.id   c4b94b66c51669d878bba8fc4e1e76ad
#
_cell.length_a   1.000
_cell.length_b   1.000
_cell.length_c   1.000
_cell.angle_alpha   90.00
_cell.angle_beta   90.00
_cell.angle_gamma   90.00
#
_symmetry.space_group_name_H-M   'P 1'
#
loop_
_entity.id
_entity.type
_entity.pdbx_description
1 polymer ?
#
loop_
_entity_poly.entity_id
_entity_poly.type
_entity_poly.pdbx_seq_one_letter_code
_entity_poly.pdbx_strand_id
1 'polypeptide(L)'
;MIDISKPIDISIAIDPEKQSVNAWYIDNPKIKPEKFDDYEVSVANGAVVNFNGISFNPHSHITHTECVGHITKEVHSINQNLKHYFHLAEVVTIAPLFHNGDFLIGVKQLKTALRNKKRDAIVIRTLPNLEDKKSMDYSNTNPTYLSEKLLFI
;
A
#
# COMPACT_ATOMS: atom_id res chain seq x y z
N MET A 1 -2.42 24.86 13.80
CA MET A 1 -1.79 23.84 14.69
C MET A 1 -2.26 22.49 14.18
N ILE A 2 -1.37 21.51 14.02
CA ILE A 2 -1.72 20.14 13.62
C ILE A 2 -2.02 19.36 14.90
N ASP A 3 -3.17 18.70 14.96
CA ASP A 3 -3.55 17.85 16.09
C ASP A 3 -3.18 16.40 15.77
N ILE A 4 -2.07 15.92 16.31
CA ILE A 4 -1.58 14.54 16.11
C ILE A 4 -2.35 13.49 16.93
N SER A 5 -3.23 13.92 17.86
CA SER A 5 -4.09 13.00 18.63
C SER A 5 -5.29 12.49 17.82
N LYS A 6 -5.54 13.06 16.65
CA LYS A 6 -6.66 12.71 15.77
C LYS A 6 -6.15 12.37 14.36
N PRO A 7 -5.38 11.28 14.20
CA PRO A 7 -4.89 10.87 12.89
C PRO A 7 -6.06 10.45 11.99
N ILE A 8 -5.88 10.65 10.69
CA ILE A 8 -6.78 10.08 9.67
C ILE A 8 -6.08 8.84 9.13
N ASP A 9 -6.70 7.68 9.35
CA ASP A 9 -6.23 6.43 8.75
C ASP A 9 -6.62 6.38 7.27
N ILE A 10 -5.62 6.27 6.40
CA ILE A 10 -5.78 6.14 4.95
C ILE A 10 -5.38 4.74 4.45
N SER A 11 -5.14 3.79 5.34
CA SER A 11 -4.84 2.41 4.97
C SER A 11 -6.09 1.65 4.51
N ILE A 12 -5.85 0.53 3.84
CA ILE A 12 -6.90 -0.43 3.47
C ILE A 12 -6.78 -1.61 4.42
N ALA A 13 -7.88 -1.95 5.11
CA ALA A 13 -7.90 -3.07 6.03
C ALA A 13 -7.81 -4.42 5.31
N ILE A 14 -7.16 -5.39 5.95
CA ILE A 14 -7.25 -6.80 5.57
C ILE A 14 -8.49 -7.41 6.23
N ASP A 15 -9.33 -8.05 5.44
CA ASP A 15 -10.45 -8.84 5.92
C ASP A 15 -10.48 -10.17 5.14
N PRO A 16 -10.02 -11.28 5.72
CA PRO A 16 -9.96 -12.56 5.00
C PRO A 16 -11.34 -13.17 4.71
N GLU A 17 -12.40 -12.68 5.35
CA GLU A 17 -13.78 -13.13 5.14
C GLU A 17 -14.50 -12.34 4.06
N LYS A 18 -13.94 -11.21 3.65
CA LYS A 18 -14.47 -10.35 2.60
C LYS A 18 -13.50 -10.32 1.42
N GLN A 19 -14.01 -9.86 0.28
CA GLN A 19 -13.14 -9.56 -0.83
C GLN A 19 -12.20 -8.40 -0.43
N SER A 20 -10.91 -8.72 -0.26
CA SER A 20 -9.85 -7.75 -0.01
C SER A 20 -9.16 -7.35 -1.31
N VAL A 21 -8.36 -6.29 -1.25
CA VAL A 21 -7.44 -5.96 -2.35
C VAL A 21 -6.55 -7.17 -2.64
N ASN A 22 -6.39 -7.48 -3.92
CA ASN A 22 -5.47 -8.52 -4.38
C ASN A 22 -4.76 -8.09 -5.66
N ALA A 23 -3.60 -8.68 -5.93
CA ALA A 23 -2.83 -8.51 -7.15
C ALA A 23 -1.93 -9.72 -7.39
N TRP A 24 -1.39 -9.85 -8.61
CA TRP A 24 -0.37 -10.84 -8.97
C TRP A 24 -0.81 -12.30 -8.87
N TYR A 25 -2.14 -12.56 -8.94
CA TYR A 25 -2.71 -13.92 -8.87
C TYR A 25 -2.32 -14.68 -7.59
N ILE A 26 -2.08 -13.99 -6.50
CA ILE A 26 -1.71 -14.58 -5.21
C ILE A 26 -2.98 -14.96 -4.46
N ASP A 27 -2.92 -16.05 -3.69
CA ASP A 27 -4.01 -16.45 -2.80
C ASP A 27 -4.41 -15.33 -1.83
N ASN A 28 -5.68 -15.24 -1.50
CA ASN A 28 -6.18 -14.29 -0.51
C ASN A 28 -5.45 -14.38 0.83
N PRO A 29 -5.37 -13.29 1.59
CA PRO A 29 -4.81 -13.33 2.93
C PRO A 29 -5.58 -14.32 3.81
N LYS A 30 -4.91 -14.92 4.77
CA LYS A 30 -5.49 -15.92 5.68
C LYS A 30 -5.24 -15.48 7.11
N ILE A 31 -6.29 -15.54 7.94
CA ILE A 31 -6.21 -15.40 9.40
C ILE A 31 -6.95 -16.61 9.95
N LYS A 32 -6.24 -17.52 10.58
CA LYS A 32 -6.79 -18.78 11.08
C LYS A 32 -6.15 -19.15 12.41
N PRO A 33 -6.89 -19.83 13.31
CA PRO A 33 -6.27 -20.40 14.49
C PRO A 33 -5.09 -21.31 14.13
N GLU A 34 -4.01 -21.20 14.90
CA GLU A 34 -2.91 -22.14 14.81
C GLU A 34 -3.36 -23.53 15.26
N LYS A 35 -2.72 -24.56 14.66
CA LYS A 35 -2.96 -25.96 14.99
C LYS A 35 -1.67 -26.62 15.40
N PHE A 36 -1.76 -27.41 16.47
CA PHE A 36 -0.72 -28.29 16.96
C PHE A 36 -1.26 -29.71 16.94
N ASP A 37 -0.85 -30.50 15.98
CA ASP A 37 -1.46 -31.80 15.65
C ASP A 37 -2.98 -31.63 15.39
N ASP A 38 -3.82 -32.27 16.18
CA ASP A 38 -5.28 -32.18 16.07
C ASP A 38 -5.90 -31.07 16.95
N TYR A 39 -5.08 -30.33 17.70
CA TYR A 39 -5.54 -29.27 18.61
C TYR A 39 -5.52 -27.91 17.93
N GLU A 40 -6.69 -27.30 17.76
CA GLU A 40 -6.84 -25.95 17.24
C GLU A 40 -6.94 -24.95 18.39
N VAL A 41 -6.07 -23.93 18.40
CA VAL A 41 -6.00 -22.94 19.49
C VAL A 41 -7.04 -21.83 19.27
N SER A 42 -8.30 -22.18 19.57
CA SER A 42 -9.46 -21.30 19.48
C SER A 42 -10.34 -21.45 20.70
N VAL A 43 -10.74 -20.34 21.31
CA VAL A 43 -11.67 -20.35 22.44
C VAL A 43 -13.02 -20.99 22.06
N ALA A 44 -13.47 -20.77 20.83
CA ALA A 44 -14.68 -21.42 20.30
C ALA A 44 -14.57 -22.97 20.29
N ASN A 45 -13.35 -23.52 20.21
CA ASN A 45 -13.07 -24.96 20.20
C ASN A 45 -12.51 -25.45 21.56
N GLY A 46 -12.69 -24.67 22.63
CA GLY A 46 -12.32 -25.04 24.00
C GLY A 46 -10.90 -24.72 24.44
N ALA A 47 -10.14 -23.98 23.64
CA ALA A 47 -8.84 -23.45 24.06
C ALA A 47 -8.97 -22.31 25.07
N VAL A 48 -7.92 -22.05 25.86
CA VAL A 48 -7.89 -20.94 26.84
C VAL A 48 -7.77 -19.58 26.16
N VAL A 49 -7.17 -19.52 24.98
CA VAL A 49 -6.92 -18.30 24.20
C VAL A 49 -7.22 -18.52 22.71
N ASN A 50 -7.44 -17.42 21.99
CA ASN A 50 -7.39 -17.41 20.54
C ASN A 50 -5.94 -17.12 20.12
N PHE A 51 -5.38 -17.98 19.30
CA PHE A 51 -4.02 -17.83 18.79
C PHE A 51 -4.03 -18.05 17.27
N ASN A 52 -4.02 -16.93 16.53
CA ASN A 52 -4.15 -16.96 15.08
C ASN A 52 -2.81 -16.79 14.38
N GLY A 53 -2.57 -17.62 13.39
CA GLY A 53 -1.57 -17.39 12.36
C GLY A 53 -2.10 -16.44 11.28
N ILE A 54 -1.22 -15.59 10.74
CA ILE A 54 -1.56 -14.62 9.69
C ILE A 54 -0.64 -14.86 8.50
N SER A 55 -1.22 -15.03 7.31
CA SER A 55 -0.50 -15.14 6.05
C SER A 55 -1.01 -14.12 5.04
N PHE A 56 -0.12 -13.27 4.54
CA PHE A 56 -0.42 -12.28 3.51
C PHE A 56 0.85 -11.89 2.74
N ASN A 57 0.67 -11.30 1.55
CA ASN A 57 1.74 -10.67 0.80
C ASN A 57 1.58 -9.15 0.87
N PRO A 58 2.57 -8.39 1.37
CA PRO A 58 2.47 -6.92 1.49
C PRO A 58 2.15 -6.23 0.16
N HIS A 59 2.79 -6.66 -0.93
CA HIS A 59 2.64 -6.04 -2.24
C HIS A 59 1.27 -6.31 -2.91
N SER A 60 0.56 -7.37 -2.47
CA SER A 60 -0.71 -7.76 -3.06
C SER A 60 -1.92 -7.38 -2.22
N HIS A 61 -1.79 -7.31 -0.89
CA HIS A 61 -2.95 -7.29 -0.01
C HIS A 61 -3.07 -6.06 0.87
N ILE A 62 -1.98 -5.34 1.14
CA ILE A 62 -2.00 -4.30 2.18
C ILE A 62 -1.40 -2.98 1.73
N THR A 63 -1.84 -1.90 2.37
CA THR A 63 -1.10 -0.64 2.38
C THR A 63 0.20 -0.85 3.12
N HIS A 64 1.34 -0.65 2.45
CA HIS A 64 2.66 -0.95 3.00
C HIS A 64 3.67 0.15 2.65
N THR A 65 4.79 0.12 3.33
CA THR A 65 5.94 0.97 3.05
C THR A 65 7.07 0.12 2.49
N GLU A 66 7.70 0.59 1.44
CA GLU A 66 8.84 -0.06 0.83
C GLU A 66 9.97 0.93 0.56
N CYS A 67 11.16 0.43 0.28
CA CYS A 67 12.32 1.22 -0.11
C CYS A 67 12.91 0.69 -1.42
N VAL A 68 13.99 1.31 -1.86
CA VAL A 68 14.69 0.94 -3.09
C VAL A 68 15.12 -0.54 -3.16
N GLY A 69 15.25 -1.21 -2.01
CA GLY A 69 15.52 -2.64 -1.94
C GLY A 69 14.51 -3.54 -2.65
N HIS A 70 13.29 -3.02 -2.93
CA HIS A 70 12.31 -3.72 -3.73
C HIS A 70 12.75 -3.95 -5.19
N ILE A 71 13.60 -3.08 -5.73
CA ILE A 71 14.01 -3.09 -7.15
C ILE A 71 15.53 -3.19 -7.36
N THR A 72 16.33 -3.23 -6.30
CA THR A 72 17.79 -3.34 -6.39
C THR A 72 18.28 -4.76 -6.10
N LYS A 73 19.49 -5.09 -6.61
CA LYS A 73 20.12 -6.38 -6.30
C LYS A 73 20.62 -6.42 -4.86
N GLU A 74 21.07 -5.28 -4.35
CA GLU A 74 21.51 -5.14 -2.96
C GLU A 74 20.30 -5.11 -2.04
N VAL A 75 20.45 -5.74 -0.88
CA VAL A 75 19.41 -5.76 0.16
C VAL A 75 19.41 -4.42 0.89
N HIS A 76 18.27 -3.72 0.82
CA HIS A 76 18.02 -2.50 1.60
C HIS A 76 16.80 -2.74 2.48
N SER A 77 17.01 -2.78 3.79
CA SER A 77 15.92 -2.95 4.76
C SER A 77 15.21 -1.62 4.99
N ILE A 78 13.87 -1.61 4.88
CA ILE A 78 13.08 -0.43 5.23
C ILE A 78 13.31 -0.01 6.69
N ASN A 79 13.47 -0.95 7.60
CA ASN A 79 13.73 -0.70 9.01
C ASN A 79 15.07 0.06 9.23
N GLN A 80 16.06 -0.20 8.39
CA GLN A 80 17.36 0.48 8.47
C GLN A 80 17.35 1.85 7.77
N ASN A 81 16.52 2.03 6.75
CA ASN A 81 16.50 3.23 5.93
C ASN A 81 15.47 4.27 6.40
N LEU A 82 14.27 3.86 6.80
CA LEU A 82 13.25 4.78 7.29
C LEU A 82 13.48 5.08 8.78
N LYS A 83 13.95 6.29 9.07
CA LYS A 83 14.26 6.76 10.43
C LYS A 83 13.39 7.93 10.88
N HIS A 84 12.67 8.56 9.95
CA HIS A 84 11.75 9.65 10.22
C HIS A 84 10.35 9.24 9.80
N TYR A 85 9.36 9.50 10.64
CA TYR A 85 7.98 9.03 10.45
C TYR A 85 6.98 10.17 10.31
N PHE A 86 7.39 11.41 10.59
CA PHE A 86 6.56 12.58 10.49
C PHE A 86 7.10 13.53 9.44
N HIS A 87 6.31 13.83 8.44
CA HIS A 87 6.70 14.66 7.31
C HIS A 87 5.64 15.71 7.02
N LEU A 88 6.08 16.90 6.63
CA LEU A 88 5.18 17.88 6.05
C LEU A 88 4.94 17.50 4.58
N ALA A 89 3.76 16.94 4.31
CA ALA A 89 3.39 16.45 2.99
C ALA A 89 2.54 17.45 2.21
N GLU A 90 2.70 17.48 0.88
CA GLU A 90 1.73 18.08 -0.04
C GLU A 90 0.85 17.00 -0.64
N VAL A 91 -0.47 17.16 -0.53
CA VAL A 91 -1.43 16.28 -1.22
C VAL A 91 -1.73 16.86 -2.59
N VAL A 92 -1.46 16.11 -3.64
CA VAL A 92 -1.73 16.49 -5.03
C VAL A 92 -2.67 15.50 -5.70
N THR A 93 -3.63 16.00 -6.48
CA THR A 93 -4.53 15.17 -7.27
C THR A 93 -4.09 15.23 -8.73
N ILE A 94 -3.86 14.07 -9.33
CA ILE A 94 -3.33 13.95 -10.70
C ILE A 94 -4.19 12.95 -11.49
N ALA A 95 -4.67 13.40 -12.66
CA ALA A 95 -5.20 12.50 -13.69
C ALA A 95 -4.01 11.96 -14.51
N PRO A 96 -3.78 10.65 -14.55
CA PRO A 96 -2.70 10.08 -15.35
C PRO A 96 -2.85 10.38 -16.84
N LEU A 97 -1.74 10.44 -17.56
CA LEU A 97 -1.74 10.60 -19.01
C LEU A 97 -1.58 9.24 -19.68
N PHE A 98 -2.40 9.01 -20.71
CA PHE A 98 -2.25 7.85 -21.56
C PHE A 98 -1.06 8.06 -22.51
N HIS A 99 -0.12 7.12 -22.52
CA HIS A 99 1.06 7.17 -23.36
C HIS A 99 1.52 5.74 -23.73
N ASN A 100 1.56 5.43 -25.01
CA ASN A 100 2.03 4.14 -25.55
C ASN A 100 1.33 2.90 -24.95
N GLY A 101 0.04 2.98 -24.67
CA GLY A 101 -0.72 1.87 -24.11
C GLY A 101 -0.86 1.90 -22.59
N ASP A 102 -0.13 2.76 -21.90
CA ASP A 102 -0.09 2.84 -20.44
C ASP A 102 -0.64 4.17 -19.90
N PHE A 103 -1.04 4.15 -18.63
CA PHE A 103 -1.32 5.35 -17.87
C PHE A 103 -0.13 5.70 -16.97
N LEU A 104 0.41 6.90 -17.10
CA LEU A 104 1.56 7.33 -16.32
C LEU A 104 1.42 8.73 -15.75
N ILE A 105 2.15 8.99 -14.68
CA ILE A 105 2.33 10.31 -14.08
C ILE A 105 3.74 10.79 -14.41
N GLY A 106 3.82 11.92 -15.12
CA GLY A 106 5.08 12.49 -15.56
C GLY A 106 5.55 13.66 -14.71
N VAL A 107 6.82 14.00 -14.88
CA VAL A 107 7.50 15.13 -14.21
C VAL A 107 6.74 16.45 -14.31
N LYS A 108 6.25 16.78 -15.52
CA LYS A 108 5.55 18.05 -15.75
C LYS A 108 4.25 18.15 -14.94
N GLN A 109 3.48 17.05 -14.88
CA GLN A 109 2.25 17.01 -14.10
C GLN A 109 2.52 17.24 -12.61
N LEU A 110 3.52 16.52 -12.06
CA LEU A 110 3.86 16.64 -10.65
C LEU A 110 4.38 18.05 -10.31
N LYS A 111 5.30 18.60 -11.11
CA LYS A 111 5.79 19.98 -10.91
C LYS A 111 4.67 21.01 -10.97
N THR A 112 3.73 20.86 -11.91
CA THR A 112 2.57 21.75 -12.01
C THR A 112 1.67 21.65 -10.78
N ALA A 113 1.41 20.42 -10.30
CA ALA A 113 0.58 20.18 -9.13
C ALA A 113 1.21 20.71 -7.84
N LEU A 114 2.52 20.60 -7.70
CA LEU A 114 3.28 21.10 -6.55
C LEU A 114 3.41 22.63 -6.50
N ARG A 115 3.27 23.32 -7.63
CA ARG A 115 3.38 24.81 -7.70
C ARG A 115 4.67 25.32 -7.04
N ASN A 116 5.80 24.66 -7.26
CA ASN A 116 7.10 24.98 -6.67
C ASN A 116 7.16 24.91 -5.13
N LYS A 117 6.20 24.28 -4.47
CA LYS A 117 6.26 24.05 -3.04
C LYS A 117 7.33 23.02 -2.73
N LYS A 118 8.19 23.31 -1.76
CA LYS A 118 9.14 22.35 -1.19
C LYS A 118 8.50 21.65 -0.01
N ARG A 119 8.51 20.33 -0.03
CA ARG A 119 7.96 19.47 1.02
C ARG A 119 8.84 18.24 1.22
N ASP A 120 8.77 17.68 2.40
CA ASP A 120 9.53 16.47 2.75
C ASP A 120 8.88 15.21 2.18
N ALA A 121 7.57 15.28 1.88
CA ALA A 121 6.80 14.19 1.33
C ALA A 121 5.71 14.69 0.38
N ILE A 122 5.26 13.80 -0.51
CA ILE A 122 4.17 14.06 -1.43
C ILE A 122 3.18 12.89 -1.33
N VAL A 123 1.90 13.22 -1.20
CA VAL A 123 0.81 12.25 -1.31
C VAL A 123 0.16 12.43 -2.67
N ILE A 124 0.28 11.46 -3.54
CA ILE A 124 -0.31 11.49 -4.88
C ILE A 124 -1.64 10.75 -4.85
N ARG A 125 -2.72 11.50 -5.07
CA ARG A 125 -4.06 10.96 -5.28
C ARG A 125 -4.31 10.88 -6.79
N THR A 126 -4.38 9.68 -7.33
CA THR A 126 -4.67 9.45 -8.75
C THR A 126 -6.17 9.49 -9.04
N LEU A 127 -6.53 9.91 -10.25
CA LEU A 127 -7.90 9.82 -10.77
C LEU A 127 -7.98 8.75 -11.87
N PRO A 128 -9.10 7.99 -11.94
CA PRO A 128 -10.22 7.96 -11.00
C PRO A 128 -9.81 7.42 -9.62
N ASN A 129 -10.52 7.82 -8.55
CA ASN A 129 -10.28 7.33 -7.20
C ASN A 129 -11.60 6.80 -6.63
N LEU A 130 -11.98 5.62 -7.07
CA LEU A 130 -13.27 4.99 -6.79
C LEU A 130 -13.24 4.22 -5.47
N GLU A 131 -14.41 3.99 -4.88
CA GLU A 131 -14.54 3.25 -3.62
C GLU A 131 -14.25 1.75 -3.77
N ASP A 132 -14.49 1.17 -4.94
CA ASP A 132 -14.24 -0.24 -5.24
C ASP A 132 -12.77 -0.65 -5.14
N LYS A 133 -11.84 0.31 -5.20
CA LYS A 133 -10.40 0.06 -5.00
C LYS A 133 -10.08 -0.67 -3.70
N LYS A 134 -10.97 -0.62 -2.69
CA LYS A 134 -10.80 -1.26 -1.40
C LYS A 134 -10.96 -2.79 -1.45
N SER A 135 -11.54 -3.30 -2.54
CA SER A 135 -11.80 -4.73 -2.74
C SER A 135 -11.44 -5.20 -4.16
N MET A 136 -10.66 -4.40 -4.88
CA MET A 136 -10.34 -4.66 -6.28
C MET A 136 -9.25 -5.71 -6.41
N ASP A 137 -9.41 -6.62 -7.38
CA ASP A 137 -8.33 -7.48 -7.86
C ASP A 137 -7.62 -6.78 -9.03
N TYR A 138 -6.35 -6.47 -8.82
CA TYR A 138 -5.50 -5.79 -9.80
C TYR A 138 -4.75 -6.74 -10.74
N SER A 139 -4.93 -8.06 -10.62
CA SER A 139 -4.15 -9.08 -11.36
C SER A 139 -4.21 -8.94 -12.88
N ASN A 140 -5.36 -8.50 -13.42
CA ASN A 140 -5.56 -8.32 -14.86
C ASN A 140 -5.72 -6.85 -15.26
N THR A 141 -5.18 -5.94 -14.47
CA THR A 141 -5.29 -4.51 -14.73
C THR A 141 -3.96 -3.94 -15.26
N ASN A 142 -4.06 -2.74 -15.83
CA ASN A 142 -2.89 -1.93 -16.19
C ASN A 142 -2.86 -0.69 -15.29
N PRO A 143 -2.28 -0.80 -14.08
CA PRO A 143 -2.31 0.28 -13.11
C PRO A 143 -1.41 1.43 -13.53
N THR A 144 -1.80 2.64 -13.12
CA THR A 144 -0.97 3.84 -13.31
C THR A 144 0.36 3.72 -12.56
N TYR A 145 1.43 4.17 -13.19
CA TYR A 145 2.76 4.22 -12.59
C TYR A 145 3.44 5.60 -12.74
N LEU A 146 4.51 5.82 -11.98
CA LEU A 146 5.34 7.00 -12.09
C LEU A 146 6.35 6.83 -13.22
N SER A 147 6.53 7.86 -14.05
CA SER A 147 7.56 7.79 -15.09
C SER A 147 8.96 7.71 -14.46
N GLU A 148 9.87 6.97 -15.09
CA GLU A 148 11.26 6.82 -14.66
C GLU A 148 11.93 8.15 -14.30
N LYS A 149 11.68 9.18 -15.10
CA LYS A 149 12.26 10.53 -14.89
C LYS A 149 11.84 11.18 -13.56
N LEU A 150 10.77 10.69 -12.91
CA LEU A 150 10.36 11.19 -11.60
C LEU A 150 11.27 10.73 -10.47
N LEU A 151 12.00 9.63 -10.66
CA LEU A 151 12.92 9.10 -9.66
C LEU A 151 14.16 9.99 -9.44
N PHE A 152 14.39 10.97 -10.31
CA PHE A 152 15.56 11.86 -10.33
C PHE A 152 15.23 13.33 -10.06
N ILE A 153 14.10 13.63 -9.40
CA ILE A 153 13.68 15.01 -9.11
C ILE A 153 13.92 15.40 -7.65
#